data_c62f1607a02649f32b91501a09780933
#
_entry.id   c62f1607a02649f32b91501a09780933
#
_cell.length_a   1.000
_cell.length_b   1.000
_cell.length_c   1.000
_cell.angle_alpha   90.00
_cell.angle_beta   90.00
_cell.angle_gamma   90.00
#
_symmetry.space_group_name_H-M   'P 1'
#
loop_
_entity.id
_entity.type
_entity.pdbx_description
1 polymer ?
#
loop_
_entity_poly.entity_id
_entity_poly.type
_entity_poly.pdbx_seq_one_letter_code
_entity_poly.pdbx_strand_id
1 'polypeptide(L)'
;MGQILGLGITHYPPLSYKGNMTSRIKLLVADPLLPEKLRTPAGWHPTMREQWSTDEGHEHSEKHRADLIHHFRKIRAELDAFEPDFVLLFGDDQYENYREDCVPPFSILAYDSVDVQPWKGHRGENWWDEPRDKTFTITGHRAGAKHLASALLGDGVDVAYAYKPLHHPLGHAFVNSVLYLDIDRKGFPYPVVPFTVNSYGRWLIGAHGAPMTPSQAATLAGQSELDPPGPQPWRCFQVGGAIARGLAASPWRVAVIASSSWSHSFLVEKNSLMFPDVESDKRYYAALRDADWNVWRTTTIAEAEDRGHHELLNWFCLAGAMAELRRKPDESVFLESWISNSNKVFAVFRP
;
A
#
# COMPACT_ATOMS: atom_id res chain seq x y z
N MET A 1 -5.94 -15.73 -24.82
CA MET A 1 -5.32 -15.82 -23.48
C MET A 1 -5.01 -14.42 -23.01
N GLY A 2 -5.35 -14.12 -21.79
CA GLY A 2 -5.10 -12.81 -21.19
C GLY A 2 -3.62 -12.52 -21.07
N GLN A 3 -3.27 -11.25 -21.20
CA GLN A 3 -1.90 -10.76 -20.96
C GLN A 3 -1.87 -10.05 -19.61
N ILE A 4 -0.79 -10.20 -18.86
CA ILE A 4 -0.67 -9.64 -17.52
C ILE A 4 0.63 -8.85 -17.42
N LEU A 5 0.54 -7.57 -17.05
CA LEU A 5 1.65 -6.73 -16.61
C LEU A 5 1.63 -6.69 -15.09
N GLY A 6 2.75 -6.99 -14.41
CA GLY A 6 2.86 -6.83 -12.96
C GLY A 6 3.55 -5.52 -12.60
N LEU A 7 2.98 -4.76 -11.67
CA LEU A 7 3.55 -3.50 -11.21
C LEU A 7 3.51 -3.42 -9.68
N GLY A 8 4.57 -2.91 -9.08
CA GLY A 8 4.62 -2.58 -7.67
C GLY A 8 4.78 -1.09 -7.46
N ILE A 9 3.95 -0.49 -6.61
CA ILE A 9 3.94 0.95 -6.30
C ILE A 9 3.68 1.18 -4.82
N THR A 10 3.62 2.44 -4.42
CA THR A 10 3.16 2.89 -3.10
C THR A 10 2.00 3.86 -3.23
N HIS A 11 1.11 3.90 -2.23
CA HIS A 11 0.07 4.93 -2.11
C HIS A 11 0.36 5.94 -0.98
N TYR A 12 1.62 6.11 -0.62
CA TYR A 12 2.14 6.91 0.51
C TYR A 12 1.45 8.29 0.65
N PRO A 13 0.56 8.49 1.64
CA PRO A 13 -0.29 9.68 1.69
C PRO A 13 0.48 11.01 1.73
N PRO A 14 1.65 11.14 2.40
CA PRO A 14 2.39 12.40 2.41
C PRO A 14 2.85 12.92 1.05
N LEU A 15 2.86 12.09 0.01
CA LEU A 15 3.17 12.55 -1.35
C LEU A 15 2.11 13.50 -1.91
N SER A 16 0.85 13.36 -1.47
CA SER A 16 -0.26 14.22 -1.93
C SER A 16 -0.29 15.61 -1.29
N TYR A 17 0.55 15.87 -0.28
CA TYR A 17 0.58 17.14 0.44
C TYR A 17 1.78 17.99 0.05
N LYS A 18 1.62 19.31 0.10
CA LYS A 18 2.75 20.22 0.18
C LYS A 18 3.36 20.18 1.59
N GLY A 19 4.67 20.37 1.66
CA GLY A 19 5.40 20.41 2.92
C GLY A 19 6.23 19.17 3.20
N ASN A 20 6.85 19.17 4.38
CA ASN A 20 7.85 18.19 4.75
C ASN A 20 7.19 16.82 5.09
N MET A 21 7.56 15.77 4.37
CA MET A 21 7.05 14.41 4.58
C MET A 21 7.59 13.75 5.87
N THR A 22 8.51 14.40 6.56
CA THR A 22 9.11 13.94 7.82
C THR A 22 8.44 14.53 9.07
N SER A 23 7.36 15.28 8.92
CA SER A 23 6.69 16.02 10.00
C SER A 23 6.25 15.14 11.18
N ARG A 24 6.01 13.83 10.96
CA ARG A 24 5.68 12.88 12.01
C ARG A 24 6.77 12.76 13.07
N ILE A 25 8.05 12.92 12.72
CA ILE A 25 9.16 12.86 13.70
C ILE A 25 8.99 13.92 14.80
N LYS A 26 8.51 15.12 14.46
CA LYS A 26 8.24 16.18 15.45
C LYS A 26 7.15 15.77 16.46
N LEU A 27 6.11 15.07 15.98
CA LEU A 27 5.07 14.55 16.88
C LEU A 27 5.63 13.48 17.82
N LEU A 28 6.50 12.61 17.32
CA LEU A 28 7.12 11.55 18.11
C LEU A 28 8.04 12.09 19.19
N VAL A 29 8.94 13.02 18.87
CA VAL A 29 9.89 13.56 19.87
C VAL A 29 9.20 14.39 20.95
N ALA A 30 7.99 14.88 20.68
CA ALA A 30 7.14 15.56 21.65
C ALA A 30 6.30 14.60 22.52
N ASP A 31 6.21 13.31 22.16
CA ASP A 31 5.39 12.34 22.88
C ASP A 31 6.03 11.98 24.25
N PRO A 32 5.28 12.09 25.37
CA PRO A 32 5.83 11.84 26.71
C PRO A 32 6.21 10.37 26.96
N LEU A 33 5.68 9.43 26.18
CA LEU A 33 6.02 8.01 26.30
C LEU A 33 7.15 7.58 25.37
N LEU A 34 7.67 8.48 24.52
CA LEU A 34 8.88 8.16 23.76
C LEU A 34 10.08 8.05 24.72
N PRO A 35 10.92 6.99 24.65
CA PRO A 35 12.12 6.88 25.45
C PRO A 35 13.00 8.14 25.39
N GLU A 36 13.45 8.62 26.54
CA GLU A 36 14.19 9.90 26.66
C GLU A 36 15.37 9.99 25.67
N LYS A 37 16.14 8.89 25.55
CA LYS A 37 17.27 8.81 24.61
C LYS A 37 16.91 9.08 23.15
N LEU A 38 15.63 8.86 22.76
CA LEU A 38 15.15 9.06 21.38
C LEU A 38 14.53 10.44 21.14
N ARG A 39 14.41 11.29 22.17
CA ARG A 39 13.83 12.63 22.02
C ARG A 39 14.76 13.63 21.34
N THR A 40 16.00 13.26 21.14
CA THR A 40 17.00 14.10 20.44
C THR A 40 17.75 13.28 19.40
N PRO A 41 18.23 13.90 18.32
CA PRO A 41 18.98 13.21 17.27
C PRO A 41 20.23 12.48 17.75
N ALA A 42 20.79 12.87 18.90
CA ALA A 42 21.99 12.20 19.48
C ALA A 42 21.73 10.72 19.80
N GLY A 43 20.50 10.35 20.14
CA GLY A 43 20.11 8.97 20.47
C GLY A 43 19.58 8.16 19.27
N TRP A 44 19.53 8.74 18.07
CA TRP A 44 18.97 8.06 16.89
C TRP A 44 20.01 7.20 16.17
N HIS A 45 19.50 6.29 15.33
CA HIS A 45 20.36 5.54 14.41
C HIS A 45 21.21 6.52 13.55
N PRO A 46 22.49 6.22 13.26
CA PRO A 46 23.34 7.12 12.49
C PRO A 46 22.74 7.58 11.17
N THR A 47 22.19 6.66 10.36
CA THR A 47 21.53 6.98 9.09
C THR A 47 20.30 7.87 9.26
N MET A 48 19.47 7.62 10.28
CA MET A 48 18.33 8.47 10.59
C MET A 48 18.76 9.90 10.92
N ARG A 49 19.84 10.03 11.71
CA ARG A 49 20.42 11.32 12.08
C ARG A 49 21.02 12.05 10.88
N GLU A 50 21.69 11.31 9.99
CA GLU A 50 22.22 11.85 8.74
C GLU A 50 21.10 12.40 7.84
N GLN A 51 20.04 11.62 7.64
CA GLN A 51 18.88 12.04 6.84
C GLN A 51 18.11 13.21 7.46
N TRP A 52 18.09 13.31 8.80
CA TRP A 52 17.47 14.43 9.51
C TRP A 52 18.29 15.70 9.41
N SER A 53 19.61 15.60 9.46
CA SER A 53 20.56 16.69 9.34
C SER A 53 20.26 17.89 10.29
N THR A 54 20.66 19.10 9.90
CA THR A 54 20.38 20.36 10.62
C THR A 54 19.12 21.07 10.11
N ASP A 55 18.55 20.59 9.02
CA ASP A 55 17.37 21.14 8.35
C ASP A 55 16.06 20.36 8.67
N GLU A 56 16.11 19.49 9.69
CA GLU A 56 14.99 18.66 10.12
C GLU A 56 14.45 17.75 9.00
N GLY A 57 15.33 17.24 8.15
CA GLY A 57 15.04 16.31 7.08
C GLY A 57 14.38 16.93 5.84
N HIS A 58 14.46 18.26 5.69
CA HIS A 58 13.82 18.94 4.57
C HIS A 58 14.44 18.54 3.23
N GLU A 59 15.76 18.61 3.10
CA GLU A 59 16.47 18.21 1.88
C GLU A 59 16.20 16.74 1.53
N HIS A 60 16.27 15.85 2.52
CA HIS A 60 15.94 14.44 2.31
C HIS A 60 14.48 14.24 1.85
N SER A 61 13.54 14.98 2.45
CA SER A 61 12.12 14.94 2.09
C SER A 61 11.88 15.35 0.64
N GLU A 62 12.50 16.44 0.20
CA GLU A 62 12.36 16.93 -1.18
C GLU A 62 13.01 15.97 -2.19
N LYS A 63 14.19 15.45 -1.88
CA LYS A 63 14.81 14.41 -2.70
C LYS A 63 13.95 13.17 -2.79
N HIS A 64 13.43 12.69 -1.66
CA HIS A 64 12.58 11.50 -1.62
C HIS A 64 11.28 11.71 -2.42
N ARG A 65 10.68 12.91 -2.35
CA ARG A 65 9.53 13.30 -3.18
C ARG A 65 9.86 13.25 -4.68
N ALA A 66 11.00 13.83 -5.06
CA ALA A 66 11.43 13.83 -6.46
C ALA A 66 11.65 12.40 -6.99
N ASP A 67 12.28 11.54 -6.19
CA ASP A 67 12.50 10.14 -6.53
C ASP A 67 11.15 9.40 -6.68
N LEU A 68 10.18 9.61 -5.78
CA LEU A 68 8.83 9.03 -5.89
C LEU A 68 8.13 9.45 -7.18
N ILE A 69 8.11 10.75 -7.48
CA ILE A 69 7.50 11.29 -8.70
C ILE A 69 8.18 10.72 -9.95
N HIS A 70 9.51 10.63 -9.94
CA HIS A 70 10.26 10.03 -11.05
C HIS A 70 9.82 8.58 -11.31
N HIS A 71 9.71 7.76 -10.26
CA HIS A 71 9.31 6.35 -10.41
C HIS A 71 7.84 6.20 -10.77
N PHE A 72 6.94 7.04 -10.27
CA PHE A 72 5.54 7.05 -10.74
C PHE A 72 5.43 7.35 -12.22
N ARG A 73 6.21 8.29 -12.76
CA ARG A 73 6.25 8.56 -14.21
C ARG A 73 6.74 7.35 -15.01
N LYS A 74 7.74 6.61 -14.50
CA LYS A 74 8.20 5.37 -15.14
C LYS A 74 7.11 4.29 -15.13
N ILE A 75 6.48 4.04 -13.99
CA ILE A 75 5.38 3.06 -13.88
C ILE A 75 4.22 3.46 -14.80
N ARG A 76 3.88 4.74 -14.87
CA ARG A 76 2.85 5.22 -15.79
C ARG A 76 3.21 4.97 -17.25
N ALA A 77 4.45 5.16 -17.64
CA ALA A 77 4.90 4.88 -19.01
C ALA A 77 4.80 3.39 -19.36
N GLU A 78 5.13 2.48 -18.41
CA GLU A 78 4.93 1.04 -18.60
C GLU A 78 3.44 0.68 -18.75
N LEU A 79 2.58 1.31 -17.95
CA LEU A 79 1.14 1.12 -18.02
C LEU A 79 0.58 1.62 -19.36
N ASP A 80 1.00 2.81 -19.80
CA ASP A 80 0.56 3.39 -21.08
C ASP A 80 1.06 2.56 -22.28
N ALA A 81 2.28 2.04 -22.23
CA ALA A 81 2.82 1.16 -23.27
C ALA A 81 2.12 -0.21 -23.32
N PHE A 82 1.65 -0.70 -22.19
CA PHE A 82 0.93 -1.96 -22.11
C PHE A 82 -0.53 -1.83 -22.57
N GLU A 83 -1.17 -0.65 -22.44
CA GLU A 83 -2.56 -0.41 -22.82
C GLU A 83 -3.54 -1.45 -22.24
N PRO A 84 -3.67 -1.57 -20.89
CA PRO A 84 -4.55 -2.57 -20.30
C PRO A 84 -6.02 -2.26 -20.53
N ASP A 85 -6.84 -3.30 -20.67
CA ASP A 85 -8.30 -3.18 -20.65
C ASP A 85 -8.80 -2.72 -19.28
N PHE A 86 -8.09 -3.12 -18.22
CA PHE A 86 -8.30 -2.61 -16.86
C PHE A 86 -7.08 -2.86 -15.98
N VAL A 87 -7.06 -2.17 -14.84
CA VAL A 87 -6.08 -2.34 -13.76
C VAL A 87 -6.73 -3.12 -12.62
N LEU A 88 -6.14 -4.24 -12.21
CA LEU A 88 -6.44 -4.88 -10.93
C LEU A 88 -5.48 -4.31 -9.89
N LEU A 89 -6.00 -3.63 -8.88
CA LEU A 89 -5.23 -2.92 -7.89
C LEU A 89 -5.40 -3.54 -6.50
N PHE A 90 -4.33 -4.15 -5.96
CA PHE A 90 -4.28 -4.58 -4.56
C PHE A 90 -4.04 -3.38 -3.65
N GLY A 91 -4.87 -3.21 -2.67
CA GLY A 91 -4.79 -2.18 -1.65
C GLY A 91 -5.41 -2.63 -0.34
N ASP A 92 -5.04 -1.99 0.73
CA ASP A 92 -5.63 -2.18 2.06
C ASP A 92 -6.87 -1.31 2.25
N ASP A 93 -7.59 -1.59 3.31
CA ASP A 93 -8.68 -0.76 3.83
C ASP A 93 -8.38 -0.42 5.28
N GLN A 94 -8.48 0.86 5.63
CA GLN A 94 -8.23 1.36 6.98
C GLN A 94 -9.51 1.94 7.58
N TYR A 95 -10.53 1.09 7.80
CA TYR A 95 -11.83 1.51 8.31
C TYR A 95 -12.55 2.50 7.37
N GLU A 96 -12.40 2.31 6.08
CA GLU A 96 -12.98 3.16 5.04
C GLU A 96 -14.19 2.49 4.37
N ASN A 97 -13.95 1.51 3.50
CA ASN A 97 -15.02 0.78 2.82
C ASN A 97 -15.66 -0.29 3.71
N TYR A 98 -14.92 -0.84 4.69
CA TYR A 98 -15.37 -1.89 5.61
C TYR A 98 -15.31 -1.40 7.05
N ARG A 99 -16.36 -1.75 7.82
CA ARG A 99 -16.55 -1.36 9.22
C ARG A 99 -17.14 -2.53 10.00
N GLU A 100 -17.68 -2.26 11.19
CA GLU A 100 -18.21 -3.27 12.13
C GLU A 100 -19.28 -4.17 11.51
N ASP A 101 -19.95 -3.75 10.46
CA ASP A 101 -20.96 -4.53 9.77
C ASP A 101 -20.39 -5.70 8.96
N CYS A 102 -19.17 -5.55 8.41
CA CYS A 102 -18.50 -6.61 7.66
C CYS A 102 -17.02 -6.27 7.42
N VAL A 103 -16.12 -7.15 7.83
CA VAL A 103 -14.67 -7.04 7.57
C VAL A 103 -14.21 -8.31 6.85
N PRO A 104 -14.21 -8.34 5.50
CA PRO A 104 -13.76 -9.50 4.75
C PRO A 104 -12.22 -9.55 4.69
N PRO A 105 -11.59 -10.74 4.73
CA PRO A 105 -10.15 -10.86 4.53
C PRO A 105 -9.70 -10.42 3.14
N PHE A 106 -10.54 -10.67 2.13
CA PHE A 106 -10.35 -10.27 0.73
C PHE A 106 -11.68 -9.84 0.13
N SER A 107 -11.64 -8.78 -0.68
CA SER A 107 -12.85 -8.35 -1.39
C SER A 107 -12.54 -7.74 -2.75
N ILE A 108 -13.46 -7.87 -3.68
CA ILE A 108 -13.43 -7.24 -5.01
C ILE A 108 -14.52 -6.17 -5.06
N LEU A 109 -14.13 -4.93 -5.34
CA LEU A 109 -15.08 -3.83 -5.54
C LEU A 109 -15.47 -3.78 -7.02
N ALA A 110 -16.60 -4.43 -7.36
CA ALA A 110 -17.10 -4.55 -8.73
C ALA A 110 -17.99 -3.35 -9.11
N TYR A 111 -17.46 -2.15 -8.93
CA TYR A 111 -18.15 -0.89 -9.24
C TYR A 111 -18.15 -0.62 -10.75
N ASP A 112 -19.15 0.12 -11.25
CA ASP A 112 -19.11 0.67 -12.63
C ASP A 112 -18.27 1.94 -12.68
N SER A 113 -18.50 2.82 -11.70
CA SER A 113 -17.72 4.01 -11.45
C SER A 113 -17.95 4.50 -10.02
N VAL A 114 -17.05 5.34 -9.52
CA VAL A 114 -17.18 5.98 -8.23
C VAL A 114 -16.59 7.38 -8.29
N ASP A 115 -17.32 8.35 -7.72
CA ASP A 115 -16.85 9.71 -7.55
C ASP A 115 -16.17 9.87 -6.19
N VAL A 116 -14.95 10.40 -6.21
CA VAL A 116 -14.14 10.63 -5.01
C VAL A 116 -13.74 12.09 -4.90
N GLN A 117 -13.70 12.59 -3.67
CA GLN A 117 -13.27 13.96 -3.34
C GLN A 117 -12.10 13.88 -2.34
N PRO A 118 -10.89 13.53 -2.79
CA PRO A 118 -9.76 13.23 -1.89
C PRO A 118 -9.34 14.42 -1.03
N TRP A 119 -9.63 15.64 -1.46
CA TRP A 119 -9.23 16.85 -0.74
C TRP A 119 -10.28 17.38 0.25
N LYS A 120 -11.49 16.81 0.29
CA LYS A 120 -12.61 17.33 1.10
C LYS A 120 -12.32 17.34 2.61
N GLY A 121 -11.65 16.32 3.15
CA GLY A 121 -11.26 16.21 4.57
C GLY A 121 -9.83 16.67 4.88
N HIS A 122 -9.11 17.15 3.90
CA HIS A 122 -7.69 17.41 3.95
C HIS A 122 -7.35 18.66 4.78
N ARG A 123 -6.38 18.58 5.69
CA ARG A 123 -5.99 19.70 6.57
C ARG A 123 -4.95 20.64 5.98
N GLY A 124 -4.33 20.30 4.83
CA GLY A 124 -3.27 21.07 4.19
C GLY A 124 -3.56 21.38 2.73
N GLU A 125 -2.61 22.02 2.07
CA GLU A 125 -2.63 22.20 0.63
C GLU A 125 -2.18 20.89 -0.04
N ASN A 126 -2.95 20.46 -1.06
CA ASN A 126 -2.54 19.32 -1.86
C ASN A 126 -1.41 19.72 -2.84
N TRP A 127 -0.65 18.73 -3.28
CA TRP A 127 0.50 18.92 -4.16
C TRP A 127 0.17 19.65 -5.48
N TRP A 128 -1.07 19.49 -5.98
CA TRP A 128 -1.51 20.01 -7.29
C TRP A 128 -2.25 21.34 -7.23
N ASP A 129 -2.38 21.97 -6.06
CA ASP A 129 -3.17 23.19 -5.88
C ASP A 129 -4.63 23.05 -6.33
N GLU A 130 -5.17 21.84 -6.27
CA GLU A 130 -6.55 21.57 -6.69
C GLU A 130 -7.55 21.98 -5.61
N PRO A 131 -8.76 22.44 -6.01
CA PRO A 131 -9.81 22.81 -5.08
C PRO A 131 -10.22 21.69 -4.14
N ARG A 132 -10.63 22.01 -2.91
CA ARG A 132 -11.05 21.02 -1.90
C ARG A 132 -12.26 20.18 -2.32
N ASP A 133 -13.13 20.72 -3.15
CA ASP A 133 -14.33 20.07 -3.69
C ASP A 133 -14.08 19.39 -5.04
N LYS A 134 -12.83 19.35 -5.51
CA LYS A 134 -12.47 18.65 -6.73
C LYS A 134 -12.91 17.20 -6.67
N THR A 135 -13.72 16.82 -7.66
CA THR A 135 -14.21 15.46 -7.83
C THR A 135 -13.42 14.76 -8.94
N PHE A 136 -13.05 13.51 -8.68
CA PHE A 136 -12.46 12.60 -9.66
C PHE A 136 -13.41 11.42 -9.83
N THR A 137 -13.73 11.06 -11.06
CA THR A 137 -14.49 9.85 -11.38
C THR A 137 -13.51 8.73 -11.71
N ILE A 138 -13.51 7.67 -10.91
CA ILE A 138 -12.73 6.46 -11.15
C ILE A 138 -13.67 5.45 -11.80
N THR A 139 -13.40 5.11 -13.05
CA THR A 139 -14.17 4.10 -13.81
C THR A 139 -13.78 2.71 -13.35
N GLY A 140 -14.76 1.83 -13.14
CA GLY A 140 -14.55 0.42 -12.83
C GLY A 140 -14.67 -0.48 -14.06
N HIS A 141 -14.32 -1.76 -13.90
CA HIS A 141 -14.50 -2.80 -14.91
C HIS A 141 -15.30 -3.96 -14.33
N ARG A 142 -16.61 -3.78 -14.17
CA ARG A 142 -17.51 -4.73 -13.51
C ARG A 142 -17.46 -6.15 -14.11
N ALA A 143 -17.35 -6.27 -15.43
CA ALA A 143 -17.27 -7.57 -16.08
C ALA A 143 -16.01 -8.34 -15.68
N GLY A 144 -14.85 -7.68 -15.68
CA GLY A 144 -13.58 -8.26 -15.21
C GLY A 144 -13.61 -8.59 -13.71
N ALA A 145 -14.19 -7.72 -12.89
CA ALA A 145 -14.36 -7.95 -11.46
C ALA A 145 -15.23 -9.19 -11.18
N LYS A 146 -16.35 -9.36 -11.87
CA LYS A 146 -17.22 -10.55 -11.76
C LYS A 146 -16.55 -11.82 -12.25
N HIS A 147 -15.82 -11.75 -13.37
CA HIS A 147 -15.05 -12.87 -13.87
C HIS A 147 -14.02 -13.33 -12.83
N LEU A 148 -13.27 -12.37 -12.28
CA LEU A 148 -12.24 -12.66 -11.28
C LEU A 148 -12.85 -13.27 -10.00
N ALA A 149 -13.96 -12.70 -9.49
CA ALA A 149 -14.66 -13.27 -8.33
C ALA A 149 -15.09 -14.71 -8.59
N SER A 150 -15.66 -14.99 -9.77
CA SER A 150 -16.10 -16.34 -10.15
C SER A 150 -14.91 -17.30 -10.28
N ALA A 151 -13.80 -16.85 -10.88
CA ALA A 151 -12.60 -17.67 -11.02
C ALA A 151 -11.98 -18.01 -9.66
N LEU A 152 -11.92 -17.04 -8.74
CA LEU A 152 -11.39 -17.23 -7.39
C LEU A 152 -12.24 -18.20 -6.58
N LEU A 153 -13.56 -18.05 -6.60
CA LEU A 153 -14.48 -18.98 -5.92
C LEU A 153 -14.36 -20.39 -6.50
N GLY A 154 -14.22 -20.51 -7.83
CA GLY A 154 -13.97 -21.81 -8.48
C GLY A 154 -12.62 -22.43 -8.13
N ASP A 155 -11.62 -21.64 -7.79
CA ASP A 155 -10.27 -22.05 -7.36
C ASP A 155 -10.14 -22.23 -5.83
N GLY A 156 -11.27 -22.17 -5.10
CA GLY A 156 -11.32 -22.37 -3.65
C GLY A 156 -10.84 -21.18 -2.82
N VAL A 157 -10.91 -19.97 -3.39
CA VAL A 157 -10.66 -18.73 -2.66
C VAL A 157 -11.97 -18.05 -2.31
N ASP A 158 -12.31 -18.03 -1.02
CA ASP A 158 -13.50 -17.34 -0.51
C ASP A 158 -13.26 -15.82 -0.53
N VAL A 159 -13.74 -15.17 -1.58
CA VAL A 159 -13.63 -13.72 -1.76
C VAL A 159 -14.99 -13.06 -1.64
N ALA A 160 -15.07 -11.97 -0.86
CA ALA A 160 -16.25 -11.11 -0.87
C ALA A 160 -16.28 -10.24 -2.15
N TYR A 161 -17.45 -9.73 -2.53
CA TYR A 161 -17.55 -8.75 -3.60
C TYR A 161 -18.68 -7.74 -3.33
N ALA A 162 -18.49 -6.51 -3.81
CA ALA A 162 -19.47 -5.44 -3.65
C ALA A 162 -19.71 -4.72 -4.98
N TYR A 163 -20.96 -4.31 -5.23
CA TYR A 163 -21.34 -3.59 -6.46
C TYR A 163 -21.45 -2.09 -6.28
N LYS A 164 -21.44 -1.61 -5.05
CA LYS A 164 -21.50 -0.19 -4.70
C LYS A 164 -20.88 0.05 -3.33
N PRO A 165 -20.34 1.25 -3.06
CA PRO A 165 -19.87 1.60 -1.73
C PRO A 165 -21.04 1.75 -0.76
N LEU A 166 -20.79 1.43 0.52
CA LEU A 166 -21.73 1.65 1.62
C LEU A 166 -21.28 2.80 2.54
N HIS A 167 -20.05 2.77 2.99
CA HIS A 167 -19.54 3.69 4.02
C HIS A 167 -18.66 4.80 3.43
N HIS A 168 -17.80 4.47 2.50
CA HIS A 168 -16.86 5.38 1.86
C HIS A 168 -16.81 5.12 0.36
N PRO A 169 -16.69 6.16 -0.50
CA PRO A 169 -16.68 5.97 -1.95
C PRO A 169 -15.62 4.96 -2.39
N LEU A 170 -14.36 5.18 -1.98
CA LEU A 170 -13.24 4.29 -2.27
C LEU A 170 -12.09 4.59 -1.32
N GLY A 171 -11.47 3.57 -0.73
CA GLY A 171 -10.37 3.70 0.22
C GLY A 171 -9.16 4.45 -0.35
N HIS A 172 -8.42 5.13 0.53
CA HIS A 172 -7.31 5.99 0.15
C HIS A 172 -6.19 5.24 -0.59
N ALA A 173 -5.98 3.96 -0.30
CA ALA A 173 -4.99 3.14 -0.97
C ALA A 173 -5.22 3.09 -2.49
N PHE A 174 -6.48 3.01 -2.91
CA PHE A 174 -6.88 3.00 -4.32
C PHE A 174 -6.88 4.40 -4.93
N VAL A 175 -7.46 5.37 -4.20
CA VAL A 175 -7.54 6.76 -4.66
C VAL A 175 -6.14 7.35 -4.87
N ASN A 176 -5.25 7.24 -3.88
CA ASN A 176 -3.89 7.76 -3.98
C ASN A 176 -3.09 7.06 -5.10
N SER A 177 -3.28 5.75 -5.29
CA SER A 177 -2.63 5.03 -6.39
C SER A 177 -2.99 5.61 -7.74
N VAL A 178 -4.28 5.86 -8.00
CA VAL A 178 -4.76 6.49 -9.25
C VAL A 178 -4.22 7.92 -9.38
N LEU A 179 -4.27 8.71 -8.30
CA LEU A 179 -3.78 10.09 -8.30
C LEU A 179 -2.27 10.17 -8.59
N TYR A 180 -1.48 9.21 -8.09
CA TYR A 180 -0.03 9.18 -8.29
C TYR A 180 0.35 8.59 -9.65
N LEU A 181 -0.39 7.64 -10.17
CA LEU A 181 -0.23 7.20 -11.56
C LEU A 181 -0.63 8.30 -12.57
N ASP A 182 -1.42 9.28 -12.14
CA ASP A 182 -1.72 10.52 -12.87
C ASP A 182 -1.04 11.74 -12.23
N ILE A 183 0.21 11.58 -11.79
CA ILE A 183 0.95 12.63 -11.09
C ILE A 183 1.05 13.93 -11.89
N ASP A 184 1.13 13.82 -13.21
CA ASP A 184 1.22 14.94 -14.16
C ASP A 184 -0.15 15.47 -14.62
N ARG A 185 -1.26 14.94 -14.09
CA ARG A 185 -2.65 15.34 -14.42
C ARG A 185 -2.98 15.28 -15.92
N LYS A 186 -2.47 14.24 -16.59
CA LYS A 186 -2.78 13.95 -18.01
C LYS A 186 -4.08 13.14 -18.19
N GLY A 187 -4.72 12.75 -17.08
CA GLY A 187 -5.85 11.86 -17.01
C GLY A 187 -5.42 10.39 -16.81
N PHE A 188 -6.28 9.62 -16.17
CA PHE A 188 -6.12 8.18 -15.95
C PHE A 188 -7.24 7.43 -16.69
N PRO A 189 -7.00 6.94 -17.91
CA PRO A 189 -8.06 6.40 -18.76
C PRO A 189 -8.43 4.94 -18.47
N TYR A 190 -7.66 4.25 -17.59
CA TYR A 190 -7.82 2.81 -17.38
C TYR A 190 -8.88 2.55 -16.31
N PRO A 191 -9.89 1.68 -16.58
CA PRO A 191 -10.79 1.20 -15.54
C PRO A 191 -10.04 0.48 -14.42
N VAL A 192 -10.49 0.64 -13.18
CA VAL A 192 -9.86 0.04 -12.00
C VAL A 192 -10.78 -0.99 -11.37
N VAL A 193 -10.27 -2.15 -11.08
CA VAL A 193 -10.88 -3.18 -10.22
C VAL A 193 -10.12 -3.19 -8.91
N PRO A 194 -10.63 -2.56 -7.84
CA PRO A 194 -10.00 -2.61 -6.54
C PRO A 194 -10.16 -4.00 -5.93
N PHE A 195 -9.05 -4.54 -5.41
CA PHE A 195 -9.00 -5.77 -4.65
C PHE A 195 -8.49 -5.44 -3.25
N THR A 196 -9.36 -5.49 -2.26
CA THR A 196 -8.99 -5.16 -0.89
C THR A 196 -8.39 -6.35 -0.16
N VAL A 197 -7.34 -6.08 0.61
CA VAL A 197 -6.74 -7.00 1.57
C VAL A 197 -6.91 -6.40 2.96
N ASN A 198 -7.48 -7.17 3.92
CA ASN A 198 -7.55 -6.74 5.32
C ASN A 198 -6.15 -6.77 5.94
N SER A 199 -5.34 -5.79 5.61
CA SER A 199 -3.93 -5.69 6.04
C SER A 199 -3.78 -5.34 7.51
N TYR A 200 -4.71 -4.56 8.07
CA TYR A 200 -4.64 -4.06 9.44
C TYR A 200 -5.21 -5.01 10.49
N GLY A 201 -6.03 -5.99 10.09
CA GLY A 201 -6.52 -7.07 10.94
C GLY A 201 -6.85 -6.61 12.36
N ARG A 202 -5.95 -6.92 13.30
CA ARG A 202 -6.10 -6.64 14.74
C ARG A 202 -6.35 -5.18 15.10
N TRP A 203 -6.01 -4.25 14.21
CA TRP A 203 -6.07 -2.81 14.44
C TRP A 203 -7.15 -2.10 13.62
N LEU A 204 -7.88 -2.84 12.78
CA LEU A 204 -8.81 -2.21 11.82
C LEU A 204 -9.93 -1.46 12.53
N ILE A 205 -10.70 -2.13 13.37
CA ILE A 205 -11.85 -1.53 14.07
C ILE A 205 -11.38 -0.74 15.29
N GLY A 206 -10.59 -1.38 16.16
CA GLY A 206 -10.19 -0.75 17.43
C GLY A 206 -9.32 0.49 17.29
N ALA A 207 -8.49 0.57 16.24
CA ALA A 207 -7.56 1.67 16.04
C ALA A 207 -7.80 2.47 14.75
N HIS A 208 -8.78 2.08 13.92
CA HIS A 208 -9.03 2.68 12.60
C HIS A 208 -7.75 2.76 11.75
N GLY A 209 -6.97 1.68 11.77
CA GLY A 209 -5.70 1.56 11.09
C GLY A 209 -4.52 1.37 12.04
N ALA A 210 -3.98 2.41 12.65
CA ALA A 210 -2.88 2.25 13.60
C ALA A 210 -2.65 3.48 14.49
N PRO A 211 -2.01 3.29 15.67
CA PRO A 211 -1.54 4.39 16.48
C PRO A 211 -0.38 5.11 15.78
N MET A 212 -0.38 6.44 15.82
CA MET A 212 0.68 7.25 15.22
C MET A 212 1.81 7.59 16.21
N THR A 213 1.57 7.46 17.52
CA THR A 213 2.51 7.81 18.57
C THR A 213 2.49 6.77 19.72
N PRO A 214 3.56 6.69 20.54
CA PRO A 214 3.58 5.81 21.71
C PRO A 214 2.42 6.02 22.69
N SER A 215 2.01 7.26 22.91
CA SER A 215 0.86 7.57 23.79
C SER A 215 -0.45 7.05 23.24
N GLN A 216 -0.65 7.14 21.92
CA GLN A 216 -1.83 6.57 21.26
C GLN A 216 -1.80 5.03 21.32
N ALA A 217 -0.64 4.41 21.08
CA ALA A 217 -0.47 2.97 21.21
C ALA A 217 -0.81 2.46 22.63
N ALA A 218 -0.30 3.15 23.65
CA ALA A 218 -0.59 2.80 25.06
C ALA A 218 -2.09 2.95 25.40
N THR A 219 -2.75 3.97 24.85
CA THR A 219 -4.19 4.16 25.04
C THR A 219 -4.99 3.03 24.43
N LEU A 220 -4.64 2.62 23.21
CA LEU A 220 -5.31 1.52 22.50
C LEU A 220 -5.07 0.17 23.20
N ALA A 221 -3.86 -0.11 23.64
CA ALA A 221 -3.53 -1.34 24.37
C ALA A 221 -4.32 -1.50 25.68
N GLY A 222 -4.77 -0.38 26.28
CA GLY A 222 -5.60 -0.39 27.50
C GLY A 222 -7.11 -0.50 27.27
N GLN A 223 -7.60 -0.43 26.02
CA GLN A 223 -9.02 -0.21 25.76
C GLN A 223 -9.81 -1.42 25.27
N SER A 224 -9.23 -2.47 24.69
CA SER A 224 -10.06 -3.48 24.01
C SER A 224 -9.41 -4.84 23.78
N GLU A 225 -10.26 -5.83 23.56
CA GLU A 225 -9.89 -7.04 22.83
C GLU A 225 -9.39 -6.67 21.42
N LEU A 226 -8.33 -7.31 20.99
CA LEU A 226 -7.83 -7.15 19.62
C LEU A 226 -8.82 -7.78 18.64
N ASP A 227 -9.01 -7.14 17.50
CA ASP A 227 -9.75 -7.73 16.38
C ASP A 227 -9.07 -9.02 15.87
N PRO A 228 -9.76 -9.86 15.08
CA PRO A 228 -9.12 -10.97 14.39
C PRO A 228 -7.95 -10.49 13.52
N PRO A 229 -6.87 -11.30 13.37
CA PRO A 229 -5.73 -10.93 12.53
C PRO A 229 -6.10 -10.80 11.06
N GLY A 230 -5.31 -10.08 10.31
CA GLY A 230 -5.36 -10.10 8.84
C GLY A 230 -5.05 -11.51 8.27
N PRO A 231 -5.25 -11.70 6.96
CA PRO A 231 -4.95 -12.97 6.32
C PRO A 231 -3.46 -13.30 6.42
N GLN A 232 -3.15 -14.59 6.51
CA GLN A 232 -1.76 -15.05 6.52
C GLN A 232 -1.03 -14.63 5.23
N PRO A 233 0.24 -14.19 5.29
CA PRO A 233 1.01 -13.82 4.12
C PRO A 233 1.06 -14.91 3.04
N TRP A 234 1.24 -16.19 3.44
CA TRP A 234 1.20 -17.32 2.51
C TRP A 234 -0.18 -17.45 1.81
N ARG A 235 -1.29 -17.06 2.49
CA ARG A 235 -2.61 -17.07 1.87
C ARG A 235 -2.74 -15.93 0.85
N CYS A 236 -2.24 -14.74 1.14
CA CYS A 236 -2.15 -13.65 0.16
C CYS A 236 -1.36 -14.08 -1.08
N PHE A 237 -0.25 -14.77 -0.88
CA PHE A 237 0.56 -15.33 -1.96
C PHE A 237 -0.23 -16.35 -2.82
N GLN A 238 -0.96 -17.27 -2.19
CA GLN A 238 -1.84 -18.22 -2.90
C GLN A 238 -2.94 -17.50 -3.68
N VAL A 239 -3.59 -16.50 -3.07
CA VAL A 239 -4.63 -15.68 -3.71
C VAL A 239 -4.06 -15.00 -4.96
N GLY A 240 -2.86 -14.44 -4.89
CA GLY A 240 -2.17 -13.88 -6.05
C GLY A 240 -2.00 -14.87 -7.19
N GLY A 241 -1.57 -16.10 -6.89
CA GLY A 241 -1.46 -17.17 -7.88
C GLY A 241 -2.81 -17.53 -8.54
N ALA A 242 -3.86 -17.65 -7.73
CA ALA A 242 -5.22 -17.90 -8.24
C ALA A 242 -5.72 -16.75 -9.16
N ILE A 243 -5.43 -15.50 -8.78
CA ILE A 243 -5.72 -14.32 -9.61
C ILE A 243 -5.00 -14.41 -10.95
N ALA A 244 -3.71 -14.74 -10.96
CA ALA A 244 -2.94 -14.87 -12.20
C ALA A 244 -3.52 -15.95 -13.13
N ARG A 245 -3.92 -17.10 -12.58
CA ARG A 245 -4.60 -18.15 -13.37
C ARG A 245 -5.92 -17.68 -13.96
N GLY A 246 -6.78 -17.05 -13.14
CA GLY A 246 -8.06 -16.52 -13.58
C GLY A 246 -7.93 -15.46 -14.67
N LEU A 247 -6.96 -14.57 -14.54
CA LEU A 247 -6.69 -13.51 -15.54
C LEU A 247 -6.05 -14.08 -16.82
N ALA A 248 -5.13 -15.03 -16.72
CA ALA A 248 -4.52 -15.68 -17.89
C ALA A 248 -5.56 -16.45 -18.73
N ALA A 249 -6.61 -17.00 -18.09
CA ALA A 249 -7.75 -17.64 -18.76
C ALA A 249 -8.76 -16.64 -19.36
N SER A 250 -8.63 -15.34 -19.10
CA SER A 250 -9.51 -14.29 -19.59
C SER A 250 -9.11 -13.79 -20.99
N PRO A 251 -9.95 -13.01 -21.68
CA PRO A 251 -9.60 -12.38 -22.94
C PRO A 251 -8.83 -11.05 -22.77
N TRP A 252 -8.68 -10.53 -21.53
CA TRP A 252 -8.24 -9.15 -21.28
C TRP A 252 -6.73 -9.02 -21.11
N ARG A 253 -6.25 -7.82 -21.42
CA ARG A 253 -4.94 -7.32 -21.00
C ARG A 253 -5.10 -6.64 -19.65
N VAL A 254 -4.44 -7.14 -18.61
CA VAL A 254 -4.64 -6.64 -17.25
C VAL A 254 -3.33 -6.22 -16.62
N ALA A 255 -3.27 -4.99 -16.13
CA ALA A 255 -2.18 -4.60 -15.24
C ALA A 255 -2.55 -4.97 -13.81
N VAL A 256 -1.75 -5.82 -13.17
CA VAL A 256 -1.90 -6.23 -11.77
C VAL A 256 -0.94 -5.41 -10.93
N ILE A 257 -1.47 -4.56 -10.09
CA ILE A 257 -0.70 -3.58 -9.32
C ILE A 257 -0.82 -3.87 -7.82
N ALA A 258 0.31 -4.00 -7.12
CA ALA A 258 0.34 -3.93 -5.66
C ALA A 258 0.70 -2.51 -5.23
N SER A 259 -0.14 -1.92 -4.39
CA SER A 259 0.08 -0.59 -3.86
C SER A 259 0.20 -0.62 -2.34
N SER A 260 1.40 -0.39 -1.84
CA SER A 260 1.68 -0.05 -0.45
C SER A 260 3.13 0.39 -0.24
N SER A 261 3.37 1.16 0.79
CA SER A 261 4.71 1.23 1.39
C SER A 261 5.01 -0.09 2.10
N TRP A 262 6.27 -0.31 2.46
CA TRP A 262 6.65 -1.56 3.12
C TRP A 262 6.57 -1.41 4.65
N SER A 263 7.64 -1.64 5.40
CA SER A 263 7.58 -1.48 6.86
C SER A 263 7.14 -0.06 7.26
N HIS A 264 6.07 0.05 8.04
CA HIS A 264 5.59 1.32 8.56
C HIS A 264 6.11 1.56 9.97
N SER A 265 6.83 2.65 10.19
CA SER A 265 7.44 2.94 11.49
C SER A 265 6.42 2.98 12.63
N PHE A 266 5.21 3.47 12.38
CA PHE A 266 4.15 3.55 13.39
C PHE A 266 3.57 2.17 13.81
N LEU A 267 4.01 1.10 13.16
CA LEU A 267 3.67 -0.28 13.48
C LEU A 267 4.87 -1.08 14.02
N VAL A 268 6.05 -0.47 14.11
CA VAL A 268 7.28 -1.15 14.56
C VAL A 268 7.60 -0.79 16.01
N GLU A 269 6.96 -1.48 16.94
CA GLU A 269 7.12 -1.23 18.39
C GLU A 269 8.56 -1.37 18.87
N LYS A 270 9.32 -2.37 18.37
CA LYS A 270 10.73 -2.57 18.71
C LYS A 270 11.65 -1.39 18.36
N ASN A 271 11.23 -0.54 17.41
CA ASN A 271 11.90 0.70 17.03
C ASN A 271 11.26 1.91 17.72
N SER A 272 10.45 1.72 18.76
CA SER A 272 9.70 2.77 19.46
C SER A 272 8.87 3.65 18.51
N LEU A 273 8.36 3.07 17.44
CA LEU A 273 7.58 3.71 16.36
C LEU A 273 8.34 4.83 15.61
N MET A 274 9.68 4.92 15.78
CA MET A 274 10.49 6.02 15.22
C MET A 274 10.85 5.84 13.75
N PHE A 275 11.23 4.63 13.35
CA PHE A 275 11.69 4.31 11.99
C PHE A 275 11.26 2.92 11.56
N PRO A 276 11.17 2.66 10.23
CA PRO A 276 10.75 1.37 9.70
C PRO A 276 11.77 0.26 10.01
N ASP A 277 11.38 -1.00 9.86
CA ASP A 277 12.29 -2.14 9.93
C ASP A 277 13.08 -2.27 8.61
N VAL A 278 14.07 -1.40 8.44
CA VAL A 278 14.84 -1.25 7.21
C VAL A 278 15.55 -2.55 6.81
N GLU A 279 16.08 -3.29 7.78
CA GLU A 279 16.79 -4.54 7.50
C GLU A 279 15.84 -5.63 6.99
N SER A 280 14.65 -5.69 7.54
CA SER A 280 13.61 -6.60 7.05
C SER A 280 13.17 -6.22 5.63
N ASP A 281 12.96 -4.93 5.37
CA ASP A 281 12.62 -4.44 4.02
C ASP A 281 13.70 -4.80 2.99
N LYS A 282 14.98 -4.61 3.33
CA LYS A 282 16.11 -5.02 2.46
C LYS A 282 16.11 -6.52 2.16
N ARG A 283 15.79 -7.35 3.15
CA ARG A 283 15.66 -8.80 2.97
C ARG A 283 14.55 -9.15 1.97
N TYR A 284 13.36 -8.55 2.13
CA TYR A 284 12.25 -8.79 1.21
C TYR A 284 12.53 -8.21 -0.18
N TYR A 285 13.19 -7.07 -0.26
CA TYR A 285 13.59 -6.48 -1.54
C TYR A 285 14.60 -7.37 -2.29
N ALA A 286 15.59 -7.91 -1.61
CA ALA A 286 16.52 -8.85 -2.20
C ALA A 286 15.80 -10.11 -2.71
N ALA A 287 14.90 -10.67 -1.91
CA ALA A 287 14.07 -11.81 -2.29
C ALA A 287 13.17 -11.50 -3.50
N LEU A 288 12.58 -10.30 -3.58
CA LEU A 288 11.78 -9.86 -4.73
C LEU A 288 12.64 -9.79 -6.00
N ARG A 289 13.77 -9.09 -5.94
CA ARG A 289 14.69 -8.89 -7.05
C ARG A 289 15.20 -10.22 -7.61
N ASP A 290 15.53 -11.16 -6.74
CA ASP A 290 16.13 -12.43 -7.09
C ASP A 290 15.06 -13.52 -7.35
N ALA A 291 13.77 -13.17 -7.22
CA ALA A 291 12.62 -14.07 -7.31
C ALA A 291 12.72 -15.27 -6.34
N ASP A 292 13.30 -15.05 -5.16
CA ASP A 292 13.29 -16.03 -4.07
C ASP A 292 11.91 -16.04 -3.39
N TRP A 293 10.98 -16.71 -4.04
CA TRP A 293 9.60 -16.79 -3.58
C TRP A 293 9.45 -17.61 -2.29
N ASN A 294 10.50 -18.31 -1.84
CA ASN A 294 10.43 -19.06 -0.60
C ASN A 294 10.32 -18.13 0.62
N VAL A 295 11.05 -17.01 0.63
CA VAL A 295 10.93 -15.98 1.67
C VAL A 295 9.48 -15.50 1.80
N TRP A 296 8.82 -15.26 0.67
CA TRP A 296 7.43 -14.80 0.62
C TRP A 296 6.42 -15.87 1.07
N ARG A 297 6.68 -17.15 0.75
CA ARG A 297 5.77 -18.25 1.10
C ARG A 297 5.83 -18.67 2.56
N THR A 298 6.96 -18.46 3.23
CA THR A 298 7.20 -18.94 4.60
C THR A 298 6.98 -17.90 5.67
N THR A 299 6.72 -16.64 5.31
CA THR A 299 6.42 -15.57 6.26
C THR A 299 5.10 -15.82 6.96
N THR A 300 5.08 -15.63 8.27
CA THR A 300 3.88 -15.71 9.11
C THR A 300 3.29 -14.31 9.36
N ILE A 301 2.01 -14.26 9.73
CA ILE A 301 1.37 -12.97 10.08
C ILE A 301 2.04 -12.33 11.30
N ALA A 302 2.46 -13.12 12.29
CA ALA A 302 3.16 -12.62 13.46
C ALA A 302 4.49 -11.93 13.11
N GLU A 303 5.24 -12.50 12.13
CA GLU A 303 6.46 -11.87 11.62
C GLU A 303 6.17 -10.59 10.85
N ALA A 304 5.10 -10.55 10.06
CA ALA A 304 4.69 -9.36 9.32
C ALA A 304 4.26 -8.23 10.28
N GLU A 305 3.46 -8.55 11.30
CA GLU A 305 3.03 -7.62 12.33
C GLU A 305 4.22 -7.05 13.13
N ASP A 306 5.16 -7.90 13.61
CA ASP A 306 6.37 -7.47 14.36
C ASP A 306 7.26 -6.48 13.57
N ARG A 307 7.24 -6.58 12.25
CA ARG A 307 8.06 -5.77 11.34
C ARG A 307 7.33 -4.56 10.75
N GLY A 308 6.07 -4.34 11.11
CA GLY A 308 5.25 -3.27 10.53
C GLY A 308 4.92 -3.48 9.05
N HIS A 309 4.92 -4.74 8.60
CA HIS A 309 4.65 -5.16 7.21
C HIS A 309 3.18 -5.44 6.93
N HIS A 310 2.27 -4.79 7.65
CA HIS A 310 0.84 -5.00 7.49
C HIS A 310 0.40 -4.81 6.03
N GLU A 311 0.69 -3.66 5.44
CA GLU A 311 0.32 -3.38 4.05
C GLU A 311 1.16 -4.16 3.01
N LEU A 312 2.30 -4.74 3.41
CA LEU A 312 3.08 -5.60 2.52
C LEU A 312 2.28 -6.81 2.03
N LEU A 313 1.16 -7.17 2.70
CA LEU A 313 0.24 -8.21 2.26
C LEU A 313 -0.28 -7.97 0.83
N ASN A 314 -0.39 -6.72 0.39
CA ASN A 314 -0.70 -6.37 -0.99
C ASN A 314 0.38 -6.88 -1.97
N TRP A 315 1.65 -6.74 -1.57
CA TRP A 315 2.79 -7.24 -2.35
C TRP A 315 2.91 -8.76 -2.31
N PHE A 316 2.46 -9.43 -1.24
CA PHE A 316 2.37 -10.90 -1.22
C PHE A 316 1.40 -11.40 -2.29
N CYS A 317 0.31 -10.69 -2.56
CA CYS A 317 -0.59 -11.01 -3.67
C CYS A 317 0.12 -10.85 -5.03
N LEU A 318 0.84 -9.74 -5.25
CA LEU A 318 1.62 -9.54 -6.48
C LEU A 318 2.72 -10.61 -6.63
N ALA A 319 3.49 -10.87 -5.57
CA ALA A 319 4.53 -11.89 -5.58
C ALA A 319 3.98 -13.27 -5.94
N GLY A 320 2.83 -13.62 -5.39
CA GLY A 320 2.12 -14.87 -5.74
C GLY A 320 1.71 -14.92 -7.19
N ALA A 321 1.18 -13.82 -7.73
CA ALA A 321 0.82 -13.73 -9.15
C ALA A 321 2.04 -13.87 -10.07
N MET A 322 3.15 -13.20 -9.74
CA MET A 322 4.38 -13.27 -10.54
C MET A 322 5.06 -14.64 -10.43
N ALA A 323 5.03 -15.26 -9.27
CA ALA A 323 5.52 -16.62 -9.09
C ALA A 323 4.75 -17.66 -9.93
N GLU A 324 3.41 -17.55 -9.97
CA GLU A 324 2.55 -18.39 -10.82
C GLU A 324 2.91 -18.24 -12.30
N LEU A 325 3.17 -17.01 -12.74
CA LEU A 325 3.58 -16.69 -14.10
C LEU A 325 5.06 -16.98 -14.37
N ARG A 326 5.82 -17.46 -13.37
CA ARG A 326 7.27 -17.73 -13.45
C ARG A 326 8.08 -16.51 -13.89
N ARG A 327 7.74 -15.35 -13.37
CA ARG A 327 8.39 -14.07 -13.69
C ARG A 327 9.20 -13.55 -12.51
N LYS A 328 10.27 -12.86 -12.82
CA LYS A 328 11.04 -12.00 -11.91
C LYS A 328 10.88 -10.56 -12.35
N PRO A 329 11.15 -9.57 -11.50
CA PRO A 329 11.08 -8.18 -11.94
C PRO A 329 12.14 -7.90 -13.01
N ASP A 330 11.71 -7.24 -14.10
CA ASP A 330 12.61 -6.70 -15.12
C ASP A 330 13.33 -5.45 -14.59
N GLU A 331 12.61 -4.68 -13.79
CA GLU A 331 13.12 -3.50 -13.10
C GLU A 331 12.57 -3.43 -11.68
N SER A 332 13.41 -3.03 -10.74
CA SER A 332 12.96 -2.71 -9.38
C SER A 332 13.90 -1.69 -8.73
N VAL A 333 13.35 -0.92 -7.80
CA VAL A 333 14.11 0.03 -6.99
C VAL A 333 13.59 0.04 -5.56
N PHE A 334 14.53 0.18 -4.62
CA PHE A 334 14.26 0.38 -3.20
C PHE A 334 14.62 1.81 -2.81
N LEU A 335 13.64 2.55 -2.35
CA LEU A 335 13.81 3.91 -1.87
C LEU A 335 13.82 3.90 -0.33
N GLU A 336 15.03 3.91 0.22
CA GLU A 336 15.27 3.87 1.66
C GLU A 336 14.99 5.23 2.30
N SER A 337 14.22 5.23 3.38
CA SER A 337 14.06 6.41 4.23
C SER A 337 13.79 6.01 5.68
N TRP A 338 14.65 6.47 6.58
CA TRP A 338 14.54 6.29 8.03
C TRP A 338 13.63 7.33 8.69
N ILE A 339 13.31 8.41 7.99
CA ILE A 339 12.56 9.54 8.54
C ILE A 339 11.21 9.79 7.83
N SER A 340 10.93 9.10 6.73
CA SER A 340 9.69 9.25 5.96
C SER A 340 8.66 8.17 6.25
N ASN A 341 8.55 7.72 7.50
CA ASN A 341 7.59 6.74 8.01
C ASN A 341 7.72 5.30 7.46
N SER A 342 8.19 5.09 6.25
CA SER A 342 8.26 3.77 5.61
C SER A 342 9.24 3.78 4.44
N ASN A 343 9.73 2.61 4.05
CA ASN A 343 10.45 2.43 2.80
C ASN A 343 9.47 2.20 1.65
N LYS A 344 9.89 2.48 0.43
CA LYS A 344 9.08 2.33 -0.77
C LYS A 344 9.81 1.50 -1.80
N VAL A 345 9.05 0.68 -2.52
CA VAL A 345 9.57 -0.12 -3.62
C VAL A 345 8.73 0.12 -4.85
N PHE A 346 9.39 0.18 -6.00
CA PHE A 346 8.75 0.11 -7.30
C PHE A 346 9.29 -1.10 -8.05
N ALA A 347 8.43 -1.78 -8.79
CA ALA A 347 8.81 -2.95 -9.57
C ALA A 347 7.98 -3.06 -10.85
N VAL A 348 8.59 -3.60 -11.90
CA VAL A 348 7.96 -3.88 -13.19
C VAL A 348 8.23 -5.32 -13.58
N PHE A 349 7.17 -6.04 -13.94
CA PHE A 349 7.22 -7.42 -14.45
C PHE A 349 6.50 -7.44 -15.80
N ARG A 350 7.25 -7.37 -16.87
CA ARG A 350 6.67 -7.35 -18.24
C ARG A 350 6.12 -8.72 -18.64
N PRO A 351 5.16 -8.77 -19.57
CA PRO A 351 4.55 -10.00 -20.08
C PRO A 351 5.52 -11.02 -20.67
#